data_9347b5438b78c48ab015898ca12ac01c
#
_entry.id   9347b5438b78c48ab015898ca12ac01c
#
_cell.length_a   1.000
_cell.length_b   1.000
_cell.length_c   1.000
_cell.angle_alpha   90.00
_cell.angle_beta   90.00
_cell.angle_gamma   90.00
#
_symmetry.space_group_name_H-M   'P 1'
#
loop_
_entity.id
_entity.type
_entity.pdbx_description
1 polymer ?
#
loop_
_entity_poly.entity_id
_entity_poly.type
_entity_poly.pdbx_seq_one_letter_code
_entity_poly.pdbx_strand_id
1 'polypeptide(L)'
;ELNFFYQSILEKTPRYPFICIYGIGNALLIKNLAKHYKHLFVFESEIELFILALSTIDLSEELKVCKIVLFDCVAKDLEIQIAMIFDQQSILEHLSLYEILINASYYLRFYEKQILFLNEMCLKTIGVAVRNANISCSLPLLTYGQFLQNIPSMLESIPFQRILNERKNKFENAIVVSAGPSLAKQLSLLKAYQDKAVIFCADGALSMLEKEG
;
A
#
# COMPACT_ATOMS: atom_id res chain seq x y z
N GLU A 1 -32.63 0.42 -18.95
CA GLU A 1 -31.36 1.09 -18.55
C GLU A 1 -30.35 0.12 -18.00
N LEU A 2 -30.69 -0.73 -17.01
CA LEU A 2 -29.78 -1.69 -16.39
C LEU A 2 -29.15 -2.67 -17.41
N ASN A 3 -29.96 -3.22 -18.32
CA ASN A 3 -29.48 -4.11 -19.37
C ASN A 3 -28.55 -3.41 -20.35
N PHE A 4 -28.79 -2.18 -20.69
CA PHE A 4 -27.92 -1.40 -21.56
C PHE A 4 -26.56 -1.14 -20.90
N PHE A 5 -26.56 -0.74 -19.65
CA PHE A 5 -25.34 -0.51 -18.89
C PHE A 5 -24.52 -1.81 -18.71
N TYR A 6 -25.20 -2.90 -18.39
CA TYR A 6 -24.59 -4.21 -18.30
C TYR A 6 -23.92 -4.64 -19.61
N GLN A 7 -24.59 -4.52 -20.76
CA GLN A 7 -24.02 -4.83 -22.07
C GLN A 7 -22.84 -3.92 -22.40
N SER A 8 -22.94 -2.62 -22.10
CA SER A 8 -21.84 -1.66 -22.31
C SER A 8 -20.58 -2.03 -21.52
N ILE A 9 -20.71 -2.55 -20.30
CA ILE A 9 -19.58 -3.05 -19.51
C ILE A 9 -18.97 -4.26 -20.19
N LEU A 10 -19.76 -5.26 -20.58
CA LEU A 10 -19.25 -6.48 -21.21
C LEU A 10 -18.54 -6.20 -22.54
N GLU A 11 -19.03 -5.25 -23.33
CA GLU A 11 -18.41 -4.83 -24.58
C GLU A 11 -17.06 -4.15 -24.38
N LYS A 12 -16.92 -3.32 -23.35
CA LYS A 12 -15.68 -2.61 -23.01
C LYS A 12 -14.62 -3.51 -22.38
N THR A 13 -15.04 -4.51 -21.59
CA THR A 13 -14.14 -5.31 -20.76
C THR A 13 -14.31 -6.83 -20.99
N PRO A 14 -14.35 -7.33 -22.25
CA PRO A 14 -14.79 -8.71 -22.56
C PRO A 14 -13.84 -9.79 -22.03
N ARG A 15 -12.62 -9.44 -21.66
CA ARG A 15 -11.59 -10.41 -21.22
C ARG A 15 -10.90 -10.01 -19.93
N TYR A 16 -11.46 -9.06 -19.20
CA TYR A 16 -10.86 -8.64 -17.94
C TYR A 16 -11.03 -9.75 -16.88
N PRO A 17 -9.99 -10.13 -16.17
CA PRO A 17 -10.07 -11.14 -15.12
C PRO A 17 -10.78 -10.60 -13.88
N PHE A 18 -10.74 -9.30 -13.69
CA PHE A 18 -11.44 -8.60 -12.62
C PHE A 18 -11.94 -7.24 -13.08
N ILE A 19 -12.93 -6.71 -12.39
CA ILE A 19 -13.35 -5.32 -12.48
C ILE A 19 -13.59 -4.72 -11.09
N CYS A 20 -13.39 -3.41 -10.98
CA CYS A 20 -13.68 -2.63 -9.79
C CYS A 20 -14.96 -1.81 -10.04
N ILE A 21 -15.89 -1.84 -9.10
CA ILE A 21 -17.18 -1.14 -9.21
C ILE A 21 -17.40 -0.33 -7.94
N TYR A 22 -17.68 0.95 -8.09
CA TYR A 22 -18.13 1.79 -6.99
C TYR A 22 -19.65 1.81 -6.93
N GLY A 23 -20.16 1.43 -5.77
CA GLY A 23 -21.58 1.34 -5.46
C GLY A 23 -22.16 -0.05 -5.68
N ILE A 24 -22.75 -0.63 -4.64
CA ILE A 24 -23.47 -1.91 -4.72
C ILE A 24 -24.83 -1.75 -5.41
N GLY A 25 -25.46 -0.59 -5.27
CA GLY A 25 -26.79 -0.32 -5.75
C GLY A 25 -27.81 -1.32 -5.21
N ASN A 26 -28.63 -1.90 -6.09
CA ASN A 26 -29.56 -2.96 -5.73
C ASN A 26 -28.96 -4.39 -5.85
N ALA A 27 -27.65 -4.51 -6.01
CA ALA A 27 -26.89 -5.74 -6.21
C ALA A 27 -27.22 -6.58 -7.48
N LEU A 28 -28.25 -6.25 -8.23
CA LEU A 28 -28.65 -7.04 -9.40
C LEU A 28 -27.60 -6.98 -10.52
N LEU A 29 -27.01 -5.79 -10.76
CA LEU A 29 -25.91 -5.62 -11.70
C LEU A 29 -24.71 -6.47 -11.26
N ILE A 30 -24.34 -6.39 -9.98
CA ILE A 30 -23.22 -7.11 -9.40
C ILE A 30 -23.38 -8.63 -9.58
N LYS A 31 -24.57 -9.16 -9.24
CA LYS A 31 -24.88 -10.58 -9.41
C LYS A 31 -24.79 -11.04 -10.88
N ASN A 32 -25.23 -10.21 -11.81
CA ASN A 32 -25.16 -10.54 -13.24
C ASN A 32 -23.72 -10.49 -13.74
N LEU A 33 -22.93 -9.49 -13.37
CA LEU A 33 -21.52 -9.39 -13.76
C LEU A 33 -20.68 -10.52 -13.17
N ALA A 34 -21.01 -11.01 -11.98
CA ALA A 34 -20.35 -12.16 -11.36
C ALA A 34 -20.43 -13.44 -12.22
N LYS A 35 -21.33 -13.54 -13.19
CA LYS A 35 -21.37 -14.67 -14.13
C LYS A 35 -20.23 -14.65 -15.16
N HIS A 36 -19.67 -13.47 -15.44
CA HIS A 36 -18.71 -13.25 -16.53
C HIS A 36 -17.29 -13.01 -16.05
N TYR A 37 -17.12 -12.39 -14.89
CA TYR A 37 -15.78 -12.05 -14.37
C TYR A 37 -15.34 -13.04 -13.29
N LYS A 38 -14.03 -13.25 -13.21
CA LYS A 38 -13.44 -14.11 -12.20
C LYS A 38 -13.51 -13.46 -10.82
N HIS A 39 -13.26 -12.15 -10.76
CA HIS A 39 -13.34 -11.36 -9.53
C HIS A 39 -14.05 -10.03 -9.77
N LEU A 40 -14.90 -9.66 -8.83
CA LEU A 40 -15.57 -8.36 -8.76
C LEU A 40 -15.21 -7.70 -7.44
N PHE A 41 -14.59 -6.53 -7.51
CA PHE A 41 -14.25 -5.71 -6.36
C PHE A 41 -15.27 -4.59 -6.26
N VAL A 42 -16.13 -4.66 -5.25
CA VAL A 42 -17.24 -3.73 -5.06
C VAL A 42 -16.95 -2.84 -3.86
N PHE A 43 -16.92 -1.55 -4.09
CA PHE A 43 -16.66 -0.52 -3.10
C PHE A 43 -17.96 0.17 -2.73
N GLU A 44 -18.31 0.24 -1.44
CA GLU A 44 -19.52 0.89 -0.97
C GLU A 44 -19.19 1.78 0.24
N SER A 45 -19.80 2.96 0.29
CA SER A 45 -19.67 3.92 1.39
C SER A 45 -20.88 3.94 2.32
N GLU A 46 -22.03 3.47 1.85
CA GLU A 46 -23.28 3.50 2.61
C GLU A 46 -23.61 2.10 3.13
N ILE A 47 -23.48 1.91 4.44
CA ILE A 47 -23.79 0.64 5.09
C ILE A 47 -25.27 0.26 4.95
N GLU A 48 -26.17 1.23 4.89
CA GLU A 48 -27.61 1.04 4.73
C GLU A 48 -27.92 0.45 3.36
N LEU A 49 -27.30 0.96 2.29
CA LEU A 49 -27.45 0.40 0.94
C LEU A 49 -26.87 -1.01 0.85
N PHE A 50 -25.76 -1.25 1.52
CA PHE A 50 -25.15 -2.56 1.61
C PHE A 50 -26.09 -3.57 2.26
N ILE A 51 -26.69 -3.24 3.42
CA ILE A 51 -27.64 -4.09 4.13
C ILE A 51 -28.89 -4.34 3.26
N LEU A 52 -29.42 -3.30 2.63
CA LEU A 52 -30.59 -3.39 1.76
C LEU A 52 -30.33 -4.31 0.56
N ALA A 53 -29.20 -4.14 -0.10
CA ALA A 53 -28.80 -4.96 -1.23
C ALA A 53 -28.69 -6.44 -0.87
N LEU A 54 -28.01 -6.78 0.23
CA LEU A 54 -27.87 -8.15 0.72
C LEU A 54 -29.18 -8.75 1.23
N SER A 55 -30.14 -7.94 1.69
CA SER A 55 -31.48 -8.42 2.10
C SER A 55 -32.39 -8.73 0.91
N THR A 56 -32.10 -8.16 -0.27
CA THR A 56 -32.93 -8.30 -1.47
C THR A 56 -32.38 -9.30 -2.49
N ILE A 57 -31.06 -9.39 -2.60
CA ILE A 57 -30.37 -10.26 -3.55
C ILE A 57 -29.40 -11.17 -2.79
N ASP A 58 -29.58 -12.48 -2.96
CA ASP A 58 -28.65 -13.45 -2.40
C ASP A 58 -27.34 -13.48 -3.21
N LEU A 59 -26.25 -13.08 -2.57
CA LEU A 59 -24.88 -13.13 -3.09
C LEU A 59 -24.01 -14.14 -2.33
N SER A 60 -24.62 -15.01 -1.52
CA SER A 60 -23.90 -15.89 -0.59
C SER A 60 -22.89 -16.80 -1.29
N GLU A 61 -23.25 -17.35 -2.43
CA GLU A 61 -22.37 -18.26 -3.17
C GLU A 61 -21.16 -17.51 -3.76
N GLU A 62 -21.38 -16.34 -4.36
CA GLU A 62 -20.33 -15.54 -4.97
C GLU A 62 -19.37 -14.97 -3.93
N LEU A 63 -19.86 -14.63 -2.73
CA LEU A 63 -19.05 -14.17 -1.61
C LEU A 63 -18.22 -15.31 -1.00
N LYS A 64 -18.81 -16.49 -0.79
CA LYS A 64 -18.09 -17.66 -0.22
C LYS A 64 -16.87 -18.08 -1.05
N VAL A 65 -17.00 -18.01 -2.37
CA VAL A 65 -15.90 -18.38 -3.29
C VAL A 65 -14.99 -17.20 -3.66
N CYS A 66 -15.11 -16.08 -2.96
CA CYS A 66 -14.35 -14.84 -3.19
C CYS A 66 -14.44 -14.33 -4.65
N LYS A 67 -15.53 -14.61 -5.33
CA LYS A 67 -15.82 -14.09 -6.66
C LYS A 67 -16.26 -12.63 -6.60
N ILE A 68 -17.00 -12.26 -5.57
CA ILE A 68 -17.30 -10.90 -5.16
C ILE A 68 -16.53 -10.61 -3.89
N VAL A 69 -15.80 -9.52 -3.86
CA VAL A 69 -15.16 -8.96 -2.67
C VAL A 69 -15.75 -7.59 -2.41
N LEU A 70 -16.29 -7.41 -1.22
CA LEU A 70 -16.95 -6.17 -0.81
C LEU A 70 -15.98 -5.37 0.07
N PHE A 71 -15.80 -4.10 -0.25
CA PHE A 71 -14.99 -3.16 0.51
C PHE A 71 -15.86 -2.08 1.12
N ASP A 72 -15.74 -1.89 2.41
CA ASP A 72 -16.26 -0.72 3.10
C ASP A 72 -15.31 0.47 2.89
N CYS A 73 -15.77 1.48 2.14
CA CYS A 73 -14.98 2.66 1.85
C CYS A 73 -14.71 3.56 3.07
N VAL A 74 -15.39 3.31 4.21
CA VAL A 74 -15.21 4.06 5.46
C VAL A 74 -14.26 3.33 6.43
N ALA A 75 -13.89 2.08 6.14
CA ALA A 75 -13.00 1.30 6.97
C ALA A 75 -11.60 1.92 7.06
N LYS A 76 -11.04 1.94 8.28
CA LYS A 76 -9.70 2.53 8.54
C LYS A 76 -8.56 1.76 7.88
N ASP A 77 -8.75 0.49 7.60
CA ASP A 77 -7.79 -0.44 7.02
C ASP A 77 -8.03 -0.71 5.53
N LEU A 78 -8.88 0.10 4.86
CA LEU A 78 -9.23 -0.07 3.45
C LEU A 78 -7.98 -0.14 2.54
N GLU A 79 -6.99 0.74 2.73
CA GLU A 79 -5.74 0.73 1.95
C GLU A 79 -4.99 -0.60 2.09
N ILE A 80 -4.98 -1.17 3.29
CA ILE A 80 -4.34 -2.47 3.57
C ILE A 80 -5.11 -3.60 2.88
N GLN A 81 -6.44 -3.59 2.95
CA GLN A 81 -7.28 -4.60 2.30
C GLN A 81 -7.09 -4.58 0.79
N ILE A 82 -7.05 -3.40 0.16
CA ILE A 82 -6.78 -3.23 -1.26
C ILE A 82 -5.38 -3.76 -1.62
N ALA A 83 -4.36 -3.43 -0.81
CA ALA A 83 -3.00 -3.88 -1.03
C ALA A 83 -2.90 -5.42 -1.00
N MET A 84 -3.53 -6.07 -0.02
CA MET A 84 -3.56 -7.53 0.09
C MET A 84 -4.18 -8.21 -1.13
N ILE A 85 -5.20 -7.60 -1.74
CA ILE A 85 -5.84 -8.13 -2.95
C ILE A 85 -4.95 -7.89 -4.18
N PHE A 86 -4.38 -6.70 -4.33
CA PHE A 86 -3.57 -6.35 -5.51
C PHE A 86 -2.22 -7.05 -5.53
N ASP A 87 -1.70 -7.50 -4.39
CA ASP A 87 -0.49 -8.33 -4.29
C ASP A 87 -0.73 -9.81 -4.67
N GLN A 88 -1.99 -10.24 -4.82
CA GLN A 88 -2.26 -11.61 -5.29
C GLN A 88 -1.79 -11.79 -6.73
N GLN A 89 -1.01 -12.84 -7.00
CA GLN A 89 -0.42 -13.11 -8.33
C GLN A 89 -1.44 -13.04 -9.47
N SER A 90 -2.62 -13.61 -9.26
CA SER A 90 -3.70 -13.64 -10.25
C SER A 90 -4.30 -12.27 -10.59
N ILE A 91 -4.12 -11.28 -9.72
CA ILE A 91 -4.58 -9.89 -9.90
C ILE A 91 -3.42 -9.03 -10.39
N LEU A 92 -2.23 -9.19 -9.76
CA LEU A 92 -1.03 -8.43 -10.01
C LEU A 92 -0.64 -8.38 -11.49
N GLU A 93 -0.72 -9.53 -12.18
CA GLU A 93 -0.42 -9.65 -13.62
C GLU A 93 -1.35 -8.83 -14.52
N HIS A 94 -2.51 -8.40 -13.99
CA HIS A 94 -3.55 -7.73 -14.74
C HIS A 94 -3.86 -6.31 -14.24
N LEU A 95 -3.05 -5.76 -13.32
CA LEU A 95 -3.28 -4.42 -12.75
C LEU A 95 -3.26 -3.29 -13.77
N SER A 96 -2.67 -3.51 -14.95
CA SER A 96 -2.75 -2.57 -16.09
C SER A 96 -4.17 -2.40 -16.64
N LEU A 97 -5.09 -3.33 -16.34
CA LEU A 97 -6.50 -3.28 -16.72
C LEU A 97 -7.39 -2.61 -15.66
N TYR A 98 -6.77 -2.07 -14.61
CA TYR A 98 -7.51 -1.43 -13.53
C TYR A 98 -8.33 -0.24 -14.05
N GLU A 99 -9.62 -0.29 -13.77
CA GLU A 99 -10.59 0.77 -14.00
C GLU A 99 -11.66 0.70 -12.92
N ILE A 100 -12.11 1.85 -12.39
CA ILE A 100 -13.29 1.92 -11.52
C ILE A 100 -14.51 2.27 -12.35
N LEU A 101 -15.45 1.35 -12.41
CA LEU A 101 -16.79 1.58 -12.99
C LEU A 101 -17.73 2.10 -11.91
N ILE A 102 -18.61 2.99 -12.26
CA ILE A 102 -19.57 3.57 -11.31
C ILE A 102 -20.96 3.02 -11.61
N ASN A 103 -21.54 2.34 -10.61
CA ASN A 103 -22.79 1.59 -10.79
C ASN A 103 -23.99 2.48 -11.17
N ALA A 104 -24.08 3.70 -10.65
CA ALA A 104 -25.18 4.61 -10.94
C ALA A 104 -24.77 6.08 -10.85
N SER A 105 -25.50 6.95 -11.56
CA SER A 105 -25.31 8.41 -11.52
C SER A 105 -25.50 9.00 -10.11
N TYR A 106 -26.26 8.33 -9.24
CA TYR A 106 -26.37 8.65 -7.82
C TYR A 106 -24.98 8.79 -7.16
N TYR A 107 -24.11 7.83 -7.35
CA TYR A 107 -22.78 7.83 -6.75
C TYR A 107 -21.91 8.97 -7.28
N LEU A 108 -21.95 9.27 -8.58
CA LEU A 108 -21.25 10.43 -9.14
C LEU A 108 -21.74 11.74 -8.54
N ARG A 109 -23.04 11.86 -8.29
CA ARG A 109 -23.63 13.08 -7.78
C ARG A 109 -23.28 13.34 -6.31
N PHE A 110 -23.24 12.30 -5.48
CA PHE A 110 -23.11 12.43 -4.02
C PHE A 110 -21.76 12.01 -3.47
N TYR A 111 -20.98 11.20 -4.21
CA TYR A 111 -19.72 10.59 -3.75
C TYR A 111 -18.51 10.86 -4.66
N GLU A 112 -18.58 11.85 -5.53
CA GLU A 112 -17.50 12.16 -6.48
C GLU A 112 -16.14 12.30 -5.80
N LYS A 113 -16.05 13.03 -4.69
CA LYS A 113 -14.80 13.22 -3.94
C LYS A 113 -14.27 11.92 -3.35
N GLN A 114 -15.15 11.09 -2.82
CA GLN A 114 -14.79 9.78 -2.27
C GLN A 114 -14.30 8.84 -3.37
N ILE A 115 -14.95 8.85 -4.53
CA ILE A 115 -14.55 8.06 -5.70
C ILE A 115 -13.17 8.49 -6.19
N LEU A 116 -12.89 9.78 -6.30
CA LEU A 116 -11.59 10.30 -6.68
C LEU A 116 -10.51 9.90 -5.68
N PHE A 117 -10.78 10.05 -4.39
CA PHE A 117 -9.86 9.66 -3.32
C PHE A 117 -9.56 8.14 -3.35
N LEU A 118 -10.60 7.31 -3.50
CA LEU A 118 -10.45 5.86 -3.65
C LEU A 118 -9.60 5.52 -4.87
N ASN A 119 -9.85 6.16 -6.00
CA ASN A 119 -9.09 5.92 -7.22
C ASN A 119 -7.60 6.29 -7.05
N GLU A 120 -7.29 7.41 -6.42
CA GLU A 120 -5.91 7.79 -6.09
C GLU A 120 -5.24 6.77 -5.17
N MET A 121 -5.95 6.29 -4.14
CA MET A 121 -5.48 5.24 -3.24
C MET A 121 -5.17 3.95 -4.01
N CYS A 122 -6.09 3.50 -4.86
CA CYS A 122 -5.88 2.30 -5.68
C CYS A 122 -4.68 2.46 -6.63
N LEU A 123 -4.55 3.58 -7.33
CA LEU A 123 -3.42 3.84 -8.23
C LEU A 123 -2.07 3.88 -7.49
N LYS A 124 -2.04 4.49 -6.31
CA LYS A 124 -0.86 4.47 -5.43
C LYS A 124 -0.49 3.04 -5.03
N THR A 125 -1.46 2.26 -4.61
CA THR A 125 -1.28 0.86 -4.19
C THR A 125 -0.80 0.00 -5.36
N ILE A 126 -1.38 0.15 -6.55
CA ILE A 126 -0.92 -0.49 -7.79
C ILE A 126 0.55 -0.14 -8.07
N GLY A 127 0.92 1.14 -7.95
CA GLY A 127 2.30 1.58 -8.16
C GLY A 127 3.29 0.95 -7.18
N VAL A 128 2.88 0.65 -5.95
CA VAL A 128 3.68 -0.09 -4.96
C VAL A 128 3.77 -1.56 -5.33
N ALA A 129 2.64 -2.23 -5.62
CA ALA A 129 2.58 -3.64 -5.97
C ALA A 129 3.44 -3.95 -7.22
N VAL A 130 3.33 -3.16 -8.27
CA VAL A 130 4.12 -3.32 -9.51
C VAL A 130 5.62 -3.10 -9.25
N ARG A 131 5.99 -2.12 -8.42
CA ARG A 131 7.41 -1.93 -8.05
C ARG A 131 7.95 -3.13 -7.29
N ASN A 132 7.19 -3.64 -6.33
CA ASN A 132 7.60 -4.81 -5.53
C ASN A 132 7.74 -6.06 -6.41
N ALA A 133 6.83 -6.27 -7.36
CA ALA A 133 6.88 -7.38 -8.30
C ALA A 133 8.10 -7.32 -9.24
N ASN A 134 8.58 -6.13 -9.57
CA ASN A 134 9.74 -5.92 -10.44
C ASN A 134 11.10 -5.94 -9.70
N ILE A 135 11.12 -6.17 -8.38
CA ILE A 135 12.36 -6.35 -7.64
C ILE A 135 13.00 -7.66 -8.09
N SER A 136 14.18 -7.56 -8.71
CA SER A 136 14.97 -8.71 -9.12
C SER A 136 15.27 -9.64 -7.94
N CYS A 137 15.08 -10.94 -8.11
CA CYS A 137 15.42 -11.94 -7.08
C CYS A 137 16.90 -11.89 -6.63
N SER A 138 17.79 -11.29 -7.44
CA SER A 138 19.19 -11.12 -7.11
C SER A 138 19.40 -10.16 -5.91
N LEU A 139 18.55 -9.14 -5.76
CA LEU A 139 18.69 -8.17 -4.65
C LEU A 139 18.40 -8.80 -3.28
N PRO A 140 17.31 -9.53 -3.05
CA PRO A 140 17.11 -10.30 -1.82
C PRO A 140 18.23 -11.30 -1.52
N LEU A 141 18.72 -12.04 -2.53
CA LEU A 141 19.83 -12.99 -2.35
C LEU A 141 21.11 -12.28 -1.91
N LEU A 142 21.43 -11.15 -2.52
CA LEU A 142 22.58 -10.33 -2.10
C LEU A 142 22.41 -9.84 -0.66
N THR A 143 21.21 -9.37 -0.30
CA THR A 143 20.90 -8.91 1.06
C THR A 143 21.03 -10.04 2.08
N TYR A 144 20.54 -11.24 1.77
CA TYR A 144 20.73 -12.42 2.63
C TYR A 144 22.20 -12.78 2.76
N GLY A 145 22.97 -12.76 1.67
CA GLY A 145 24.41 -13.01 1.69
C GLY A 145 25.15 -12.03 2.59
N GLN A 146 24.86 -10.74 2.47
CA GLN A 146 25.42 -9.70 3.32
C GLN A 146 25.00 -9.86 4.79
N PHE A 147 23.76 -10.21 5.06
CA PHE A 147 23.28 -10.48 6.42
C PHE A 147 24.07 -11.63 7.06
N LEU A 148 24.20 -12.76 6.36
CA LEU A 148 24.96 -13.92 6.87
C LEU A 148 26.43 -13.59 7.13
N GLN A 149 27.06 -12.83 6.24
CA GLN A 149 28.45 -12.37 6.42
C GLN A 149 28.63 -11.46 7.62
N ASN A 150 27.60 -10.66 7.95
CA ASN A 150 27.66 -9.71 9.06
C ASN A 150 27.27 -10.32 10.41
N ILE A 151 26.72 -11.55 10.47
CA ILE A 151 26.30 -12.20 11.72
C ILE A 151 27.42 -12.19 12.78
N PRO A 152 28.69 -12.57 12.49
CA PRO A 152 29.73 -12.54 13.51
C PRO A 152 29.91 -11.16 14.14
N SER A 153 30.03 -10.12 13.32
CA SER A 153 30.16 -8.74 13.79
C SER A 153 28.90 -8.24 14.53
N MET A 154 27.72 -8.69 14.14
CA MET A 154 26.46 -8.36 14.83
C MET A 154 26.41 -9.00 16.23
N LEU A 155 26.91 -10.22 16.38
CA LEU A 155 26.95 -10.91 17.69
C LEU A 155 27.95 -10.29 18.66
N GLU A 156 29.04 -9.71 18.13
CA GLU A 156 30.07 -9.02 18.91
C GLU A 156 29.67 -7.57 19.25
N SER A 157 28.73 -6.99 18.51
CA SER A 157 28.32 -5.60 18.70
C SER A 157 27.32 -5.43 19.84
N ILE A 158 27.33 -4.23 20.42
CA ILE A 158 26.39 -3.86 21.49
C ILE A 158 25.00 -3.66 20.87
N PRO A 159 23.95 -4.31 21.37
CA PRO A 159 22.59 -4.09 20.87
C PRO A 159 22.18 -2.61 20.95
N PHE A 160 21.62 -2.07 19.86
CA PHE A 160 21.22 -0.66 19.77
C PHE A 160 20.30 -0.23 20.92
N GLN A 161 19.38 -1.12 21.34
CA GLN A 161 18.48 -0.87 22.46
C GLN A 161 19.25 -0.61 23.79
N ARG A 162 20.38 -1.29 23.99
CA ARG A 162 21.23 -1.05 25.16
C ARG A 162 21.88 0.32 25.09
N ILE A 163 22.38 0.71 23.94
CA ILE A 163 22.97 2.05 23.72
C ILE A 163 21.91 3.14 23.97
N LEU A 164 20.69 2.94 23.46
CA LEU A 164 19.60 3.87 23.70
C LEU A 164 19.27 4.02 25.18
N ASN A 165 19.17 2.92 25.91
CA ASN A 165 18.86 2.94 27.34
C ASN A 165 19.97 3.60 28.16
N GLU A 166 21.22 3.36 27.81
CA GLU A 166 22.39 3.96 28.48
C GLU A 166 22.50 5.46 28.21
N ARG A 167 22.01 5.94 27.07
CA ARG A 167 22.09 7.36 26.66
C ARG A 167 20.80 8.14 26.87
N LYS A 168 19.71 7.47 27.27
CA LYS A 168 18.42 8.09 27.53
C LYS A 168 18.56 9.20 28.58
N ASN A 169 18.04 10.38 28.29
CA ASN A 169 18.06 11.57 29.17
C ASN A 169 19.47 12.12 29.52
N LYS A 170 20.53 11.69 28.81
CA LYS A 170 21.87 12.27 29.02
C LYS A 170 22.10 13.58 28.25
N PHE A 171 21.35 13.78 27.17
CA PHE A 171 21.48 14.94 26.30
C PHE A 171 20.08 15.50 26.01
N GLU A 172 19.98 16.82 26.00
CA GLU A 172 18.75 17.54 25.65
C GLU A 172 18.59 17.73 24.14
N ASN A 173 19.69 17.64 23.40
CA ASN A 173 19.75 17.90 21.97
C ASN A 173 20.18 16.66 21.19
N ALA A 174 19.68 16.54 19.96
CA ALA A 174 20.09 15.54 19.01
C ALA A 174 20.43 16.19 17.66
N ILE A 175 21.47 15.71 16.99
CA ILE A 175 21.91 16.16 15.68
C ILE A 175 21.83 14.98 14.73
N VAL A 176 21.13 15.15 13.60
CA VAL A 176 21.08 14.15 12.53
C VAL A 176 22.03 14.58 11.42
N VAL A 177 22.97 13.71 11.09
CA VAL A 177 24.02 13.96 10.08
C VAL A 177 23.81 13.05 8.88
N SER A 178 23.78 13.63 7.68
CA SER A 178 23.68 12.93 6.40
C SER A 178 24.85 13.32 5.49
N ALA A 179 25.21 12.42 4.57
CA ALA A 179 26.28 12.65 3.60
C ALA A 179 25.85 13.68 2.54
N GLY A 180 26.14 14.95 2.79
CA GLY A 180 25.89 16.04 1.87
C GLY A 180 27.17 16.88 1.63
N PRO A 181 27.22 17.69 0.57
CA PRO A 181 28.40 18.54 0.27
C PRO A 181 28.75 19.54 1.39
N SER A 182 27.77 19.87 2.24
CA SER A 182 27.95 20.77 3.38
C SER A 182 28.60 20.10 4.58
N LEU A 183 28.55 18.77 4.69
CA LEU A 183 29.08 18.03 5.85
C LEU A 183 30.56 18.33 6.06
N ALA A 184 31.39 18.26 5.00
CA ALA A 184 32.82 18.53 5.09
C ALA A 184 33.15 19.91 5.67
N LYS A 185 32.26 20.91 5.46
CA LYS A 185 32.45 22.26 6.01
C LYS A 185 32.04 22.40 7.48
N GLN A 186 31.31 21.43 8.02
CA GLN A 186 30.70 21.48 9.36
C GLN A 186 31.31 20.46 10.32
N LEU A 187 32.31 19.68 9.91
CA LEU A 187 32.92 18.64 10.74
C LEU A 187 33.49 19.21 12.05
N SER A 188 34.19 20.34 11.97
CA SER A 188 34.75 21.01 13.17
C SER A 188 33.67 21.47 14.15
N LEU A 189 32.53 21.94 13.63
CA LEU A 189 31.39 22.33 14.43
C LEU A 189 30.74 21.09 15.09
N LEU A 190 30.56 20.01 14.35
CA LEU A 190 30.03 18.75 14.90
C LEU A 190 30.92 18.22 16.02
N LYS A 191 32.23 18.26 15.84
CA LYS A 191 33.21 17.85 16.88
C LYS A 191 33.07 18.68 18.17
N ALA A 192 32.77 19.97 18.07
CA ALA A 192 32.51 20.84 19.22
C ALA A 192 31.20 20.52 19.96
N TYR A 193 30.29 19.78 19.33
CA TYR A 193 29.01 19.38 19.92
C TYR A 193 28.92 17.92 20.34
N GLN A 194 29.95 17.10 20.11
CA GLN A 194 29.92 15.65 20.40
C GLN A 194 29.63 15.32 21.87
N ASP A 195 30.03 16.20 22.81
CA ASP A 195 29.76 16.04 24.24
C ASP A 195 28.47 16.76 24.72
N LYS A 196 27.79 17.48 23.83
CA LYS A 196 26.59 18.28 24.13
C LYS A 196 25.32 17.76 23.51
N ALA A 197 25.43 16.86 22.55
CA ALA A 197 24.30 16.33 21.82
C ALA A 197 24.52 14.86 21.43
N VAL A 198 23.42 14.12 21.23
CA VAL A 198 23.49 12.80 20.59
C VAL A 198 23.58 13.02 19.09
N ILE A 199 24.58 12.42 18.44
CA ILE A 199 24.77 12.50 16.99
C ILE A 199 24.26 11.20 16.36
N PHE A 200 23.21 11.31 15.53
CA PHE A 200 22.70 10.23 14.67
C PHE A 200 23.29 10.39 13.28
N CYS A 201 24.05 9.40 12.84
CA CYS A 201 24.72 9.44 11.55
C CYS A 201 24.07 8.45 10.58
N ALA A 202 23.75 8.90 9.37
CA ALA A 202 23.44 8.01 8.26
C ALA A 202 24.72 7.31 7.80
N ASP A 203 24.59 6.04 7.32
CA ASP A 203 25.71 5.19 6.92
C ASP A 203 26.70 5.86 5.96
N GLY A 204 26.19 6.59 4.95
CA GLY A 204 27.00 7.32 3.99
C GLY A 204 27.85 8.46 4.60
N ALA A 205 27.53 8.95 5.79
CA ALA A 205 28.30 9.98 6.48
C ALA A 205 29.30 9.40 7.49
N LEU A 206 29.14 8.14 7.89
CA LEU A 206 29.93 7.50 8.96
C LEU A 206 31.43 7.55 8.68
N SER A 207 31.84 7.18 7.47
CA SER A 207 33.25 7.16 7.10
C SER A 207 33.95 8.54 7.12
N MET A 208 33.18 9.62 6.93
CA MET A 208 33.69 10.99 7.05
C MET A 208 33.82 11.39 8.51
N LEU A 209 32.92 11.00 9.36
CA LEU A 209 32.95 11.30 10.79
C LEU A 209 34.06 10.51 11.49
N GLU A 210 34.25 9.24 11.17
CA GLU A 210 35.35 8.40 11.75
C GLU A 210 36.72 8.91 11.42
N LYS A 211 36.93 9.51 10.26
CA LYS A 211 38.27 10.07 9.87
C LYS A 211 38.62 11.32 10.67
N GLU A 212 37.66 12.04 11.16
CA GLU A 212 37.86 13.27 11.92
C GLU A 212 37.91 13.04 13.45
N GLY A 213 37.60 11.82 13.92
CA GLY A 213 37.66 11.41 15.34
C GLY A 213 36.43 11.80 16.07
#